data_00d35f64edf5b1c6f8f3976802b79100
#
_entry.id   00d35f64edf5b1c6f8f3976802b79100
#
_cell.length_a   1.000
_cell.length_b   1.000
_cell.length_c   1.000
_cell.angle_alpha   90.00
_cell.angle_beta   90.00
_cell.angle_gamma   90.00
#
_symmetry.space_group_name_H-M   'P 1'
#
loop_
_entity.id
_entity.type
_entity.pdbx_description
1 polymer ?
#
loop_
_entity_poly.entity_id
_entity_poly.type
_entity_poly.pdbx_seq_one_letter_code
_entity_poly.pdbx_strand_id
1 'polypeptide(L)'
;MANAFTEARKRQLVRLGGAKPPAPRAAMALARSQAYQDAADAPATLRAYGTDLANYQAWCDRHGFVAVPATPEVVGAYLAAAGEGYAMPTLRRRVAAIARACGVAGHPLDTKHPAIRETLRGIGRKHGSPSRRAAAITTADVRSLCRACGPDLAGARDRVLFLLGFAGALRRSELVGLDVEHVRWTGGGLKLLIERSKTDAQGEGAEIAIPRGRADDTCPVTALKTWLELSDITAGPLFRKVNRGGVVERARLTTDAVRQILLKRAAETGLKGTLAEPLSPHGLRAGFVTTAYRNGVPDEEIMGHTRHRSLTTMRSYIRRAKLSRESPAGKLGL
;
A
#
# COMPACT_ATOMS: atom_id res chain seq x y z
N MET A 1 -13.21 -5.36 -17.74
CA MET A 1 -12.37 -6.50 -17.25
C MET A 1 -12.83 -7.09 -15.92
N ALA A 2 -13.39 -6.34 -14.99
CA ALA A 2 -14.11 -6.91 -13.83
C ALA A 2 -15.23 -7.89 -14.27
N ASN A 3 -15.82 -7.66 -15.45
CA ASN A 3 -16.86 -8.50 -16.03
C ASN A 3 -16.42 -9.93 -16.38
N ALA A 4 -15.17 -10.17 -16.78
CA ALA A 4 -14.73 -11.51 -17.22
C ALA A 4 -14.65 -12.51 -16.04
N PHE A 5 -14.17 -12.05 -14.87
CA PHE A 5 -14.18 -12.86 -13.65
C PHE A 5 -15.61 -13.12 -13.14
N THR A 6 -16.49 -12.13 -13.25
CA THR A 6 -17.89 -12.20 -12.85
C THR A 6 -18.67 -13.14 -13.78
N GLU A 7 -18.44 -13.08 -15.09
CA GLU A 7 -19.11 -13.94 -16.07
C GLU A 7 -18.65 -15.42 -16.00
N ALA A 8 -17.35 -15.67 -15.82
CA ALA A 8 -16.83 -17.02 -15.63
C ALA A 8 -17.41 -17.69 -14.37
N ARG A 9 -17.54 -16.92 -13.27
CA ARG A 9 -18.16 -17.39 -12.02
C ARG A 9 -19.68 -17.64 -12.17
N LYS A 10 -20.42 -16.80 -12.90
CA LYS A 10 -21.84 -17.02 -13.17
C LYS A 10 -22.08 -18.34 -13.90
N ARG A 11 -21.24 -18.70 -14.87
CA ARG A 11 -21.31 -19.98 -15.59
C ARG A 11 -21.02 -21.18 -14.69
N GLN A 12 -20.20 -21.04 -13.66
CA GLN A 12 -19.90 -22.12 -12.71
C GLN A 12 -21.08 -22.38 -11.75
N LEU A 13 -21.80 -21.35 -11.33
CA LEU A 13 -23.01 -21.49 -10.49
C LEU A 13 -24.14 -22.22 -11.23
N VAL A 14 -24.27 -22.07 -12.54
CA VAL A 14 -25.25 -22.79 -13.38
C VAL A 14 -24.95 -24.30 -13.44
N ARG A 15 -23.69 -24.72 -13.24
CA ARG A 15 -23.31 -26.15 -13.25
C ARG A 15 -23.50 -26.88 -11.91
N LEU A 16 -23.74 -26.16 -10.79
CA LEU A 16 -23.97 -26.77 -9.46
C LEU A 16 -25.43 -27.12 -9.19
N GLY A 17 -26.34 -26.74 -10.07
CA GLY A 17 -27.77 -27.00 -9.92
C GLY A 17 -28.19 -28.31 -10.58
N GLY A 18 -28.75 -29.25 -9.79
CA GLY A 18 -29.54 -30.35 -10.32
C GLY A 18 -30.74 -29.82 -11.13
N ALA A 19 -31.53 -30.71 -11.71
CA ALA A 19 -32.64 -30.42 -12.63
C ALA A 19 -33.77 -29.49 -12.12
N LYS A 20 -33.68 -28.99 -10.87
CA LYS A 20 -34.67 -28.09 -10.28
C LYS A 20 -33.96 -26.79 -9.83
N PRO A 21 -34.56 -25.59 -10.07
CA PRO A 21 -34.05 -24.34 -9.53
C PRO A 21 -34.03 -24.38 -8.00
N PRO A 22 -33.03 -23.76 -7.33
CA PRO A 22 -32.96 -23.72 -5.88
C PRO A 22 -34.17 -22.97 -5.30
N ALA A 23 -34.63 -23.39 -4.11
CA ALA A 23 -35.68 -22.68 -3.38
C ALA A 23 -35.23 -21.19 -3.16
N PRO A 24 -36.21 -20.24 -3.07
CA PRO A 24 -35.89 -18.81 -3.00
C PRO A 24 -34.87 -18.42 -1.93
N ARG A 25 -34.94 -19.05 -0.75
CA ARG A 25 -33.95 -18.85 0.36
C ARG A 25 -32.56 -19.34 -0.03
N ALA A 26 -32.45 -20.45 -0.72
CA ALA A 26 -31.17 -21.01 -1.20
C ALA A 26 -30.58 -20.14 -2.32
N ALA A 27 -31.42 -19.64 -3.23
CA ALA A 27 -30.99 -18.69 -4.26
C ALA A 27 -30.45 -17.38 -3.65
N MET A 28 -31.09 -16.84 -2.62
CA MET A 28 -30.59 -15.69 -1.88
C MET A 28 -29.26 -15.98 -1.16
N ALA A 29 -29.11 -17.15 -0.56
CA ALA A 29 -27.87 -17.57 0.09
C ALA A 29 -26.72 -17.68 -0.92
N LEU A 30 -26.96 -18.25 -2.10
CA LEU A 30 -25.99 -18.31 -3.20
C LEU A 30 -25.58 -16.91 -3.68
N ALA A 31 -26.53 -16.01 -3.84
CA ALA A 31 -26.25 -14.61 -4.23
C ALA A 31 -25.40 -13.89 -3.16
N ARG A 32 -25.70 -14.08 -1.87
CA ARG A 32 -24.89 -13.54 -0.75
C ARG A 32 -23.49 -14.16 -0.73
N SER A 33 -23.37 -15.47 -0.93
CA SER A 33 -22.07 -16.15 -1.01
C SER A 33 -21.22 -15.55 -2.15
N GLN A 34 -21.85 -15.30 -3.31
CA GLN A 34 -21.16 -14.66 -4.43
C GLN A 34 -20.70 -13.24 -4.08
N ALA A 35 -21.55 -12.44 -3.44
CA ALA A 35 -21.19 -11.08 -3.01
C ALA A 35 -20.02 -11.10 -2.01
N TYR A 36 -19.97 -12.02 -1.07
CA TYR A 36 -18.83 -12.19 -0.16
C TYR A 36 -17.56 -12.62 -0.90
N GLN A 37 -17.66 -13.53 -1.86
CA GLN A 37 -16.51 -13.94 -2.67
C GLN A 37 -15.97 -12.80 -3.52
N ASP A 38 -16.84 -11.94 -4.05
CA ASP A 38 -16.43 -10.77 -4.84
C ASP A 38 -15.76 -9.70 -3.95
N ALA A 39 -16.17 -9.63 -2.68
CA ALA A 39 -15.59 -8.74 -1.68
C ALA A 39 -14.33 -9.30 -1.01
N ALA A 40 -13.97 -10.58 -1.24
CA ALA A 40 -12.85 -11.24 -0.56
C ALA A 40 -11.48 -10.63 -0.89
N ASP A 41 -11.34 -10.01 -2.06
CA ASP A 41 -10.11 -9.32 -2.45
C ASP A 41 -10.28 -7.81 -2.46
N ALA A 42 -9.27 -7.12 -1.94
CA ALA A 42 -9.23 -5.66 -2.01
C ALA A 42 -9.29 -5.17 -3.47
N PRO A 43 -10.01 -4.05 -3.76
CA PRO A 43 -10.12 -3.51 -5.11
C PRO A 43 -8.77 -3.24 -5.80
N ALA A 44 -7.73 -2.88 -5.03
CA ALA A 44 -6.38 -2.68 -5.54
C ALA A 44 -5.73 -4.01 -6.00
N THR A 45 -5.99 -5.11 -5.29
CA THR A 45 -5.53 -6.46 -5.67
C THR A 45 -6.21 -6.91 -6.96
N LEU A 46 -7.53 -6.71 -7.07
CA LEU A 46 -8.28 -7.06 -8.28
C LEU A 46 -7.80 -6.27 -9.50
N ARG A 47 -7.52 -4.97 -9.35
CA ARG A 47 -6.94 -4.17 -10.45
C ARG A 47 -5.56 -4.67 -10.85
N ALA A 48 -4.69 -4.99 -9.89
CA ALA A 48 -3.36 -5.53 -10.17
C ALA A 48 -3.44 -6.89 -10.88
N TYR A 49 -4.31 -7.78 -10.41
CA TYR A 49 -4.54 -9.09 -11.05
C TYR A 49 -5.11 -8.95 -12.45
N GLY A 50 -6.05 -8.02 -12.69
CA GLY A 50 -6.56 -7.73 -14.01
C GLY A 50 -5.48 -7.29 -15.01
N THR A 51 -4.57 -6.41 -14.57
CA THR A 51 -3.43 -5.98 -15.39
C THR A 51 -2.44 -7.13 -15.64
N ASP A 52 -2.13 -7.91 -14.61
CA ASP A 52 -1.21 -9.05 -14.72
C ASP A 52 -1.77 -10.13 -15.65
N LEU A 53 -3.07 -10.44 -15.55
CA LEU A 53 -3.75 -11.41 -16.41
C LEU A 53 -3.81 -10.93 -17.88
N ALA A 54 -4.14 -9.66 -18.11
CA ALA A 54 -4.14 -9.09 -19.44
C ALA A 54 -2.76 -9.17 -20.12
N ASN A 55 -1.69 -8.97 -19.34
CA ASN A 55 -0.32 -9.10 -19.83
C ASN A 55 0.03 -10.54 -20.20
N TYR A 56 -0.41 -11.52 -19.37
CA TYR A 56 -0.24 -12.93 -19.65
C TYR A 56 -1.05 -13.36 -20.88
N GLN A 57 -2.33 -12.95 -20.96
CA GLN A 57 -3.19 -13.24 -22.10
C GLN A 57 -2.57 -12.74 -23.41
N ALA A 58 -2.15 -11.48 -23.46
CA ALA A 58 -1.52 -10.89 -24.63
C ALA A 58 -0.21 -11.60 -25.04
N TRP A 59 0.52 -12.17 -24.09
CA TRP A 59 1.69 -13.00 -24.37
C TRP A 59 1.27 -14.35 -24.97
N CYS A 60 0.28 -15.03 -24.40
CA CYS A 60 -0.25 -16.29 -24.91
C CYS A 60 -0.77 -16.13 -26.33
N ASP A 61 -1.58 -15.10 -26.60
CA ASP A 61 -2.16 -14.82 -27.92
C ASP A 61 -1.07 -14.65 -28.99
N ARG A 62 0.02 -13.97 -28.67
CA ARG A 62 1.15 -13.77 -29.59
C ARG A 62 1.96 -15.02 -29.86
N HIS A 63 1.93 -16.00 -28.96
CA HIS A 63 2.72 -17.23 -29.07
C HIS A 63 1.88 -18.48 -29.32
N GLY A 64 0.58 -18.33 -29.57
CA GLY A 64 -0.32 -19.44 -29.90
C GLY A 64 -0.66 -20.37 -28.74
N PHE A 65 -0.56 -19.87 -27.50
CA PHE A 65 -0.92 -20.63 -26.31
C PHE A 65 -2.31 -20.29 -25.80
N VAL A 66 -2.95 -21.26 -25.13
CA VAL A 66 -4.19 -21.04 -24.40
C VAL A 66 -3.85 -20.46 -23.01
N ALA A 67 -4.40 -19.28 -22.72
CA ALA A 67 -4.13 -18.62 -21.45
C ALA A 67 -4.91 -19.21 -20.27
N VAL A 68 -6.16 -19.62 -20.51
CA VAL A 68 -7.03 -20.25 -19.50
C VAL A 68 -7.87 -21.34 -20.17
N PRO A 69 -7.71 -22.61 -19.75
CA PRO A 69 -6.86 -23.12 -18.67
C PRO A 69 -5.37 -23.04 -19.00
N ALA A 70 -4.55 -22.61 -18.02
CA ALA A 70 -3.11 -22.55 -18.16
C ALA A 70 -2.46 -23.86 -17.70
N THR A 71 -1.41 -24.32 -18.43
CA THR A 71 -0.54 -25.40 -17.94
C THR A 71 0.68 -24.81 -17.22
N PRO A 72 1.28 -25.54 -16.27
CA PRO A 72 2.48 -25.07 -15.56
C PRO A 72 3.65 -24.74 -16.48
N GLU A 73 3.81 -25.50 -17.60
CA GLU A 73 4.87 -25.32 -18.60
C GLU A 73 4.71 -24.00 -19.35
N VAL A 74 3.49 -23.66 -19.77
CA VAL A 74 3.18 -22.39 -20.45
C VAL A 74 3.41 -21.21 -19.49
N VAL A 75 3.01 -21.35 -18.23
CA VAL A 75 3.31 -20.32 -17.21
C VAL A 75 4.82 -20.20 -16.98
N GLY A 76 5.56 -21.31 -16.94
CA GLY A 76 7.02 -21.30 -16.82
C GLY A 76 7.69 -20.59 -18.01
N ALA A 77 7.25 -20.86 -19.24
CA ALA A 77 7.74 -20.18 -20.44
C ALA A 77 7.44 -18.67 -20.43
N TYR A 78 6.23 -18.27 -20.01
CA TYR A 78 5.88 -16.87 -19.82
C TYR A 78 6.77 -16.18 -18.77
N LEU A 79 7.03 -16.85 -17.65
CA LEU A 79 7.90 -16.31 -16.60
C LEU A 79 9.34 -16.14 -17.11
N ALA A 80 9.85 -17.09 -17.90
CA ALA A 80 11.17 -16.99 -18.50
C ALA A 80 11.26 -15.78 -19.45
N ALA A 81 10.26 -15.58 -20.31
CA ALA A 81 10.17 -14.42 -21.20
C ALA A 81 10.05 -13.08 -20.45
N ALA A 82 9.40 -13.07 -19.26
CA ALA A 82 9.21 -11.87 -18.45
C ALA A 82 10.36 -11.61 -17.45
N GLY A 83 11.25 -12.58 -17.25
CA GLY A 83 12.20 -12.63 -16.15
C GLY A 83 13.23 -11.51 -16.11
N GLU A 84 13.62 -10.98 -17.27
CA GLU A 84 14.57 -9.85 -17.36
C GLU A 84 13.91 -8.49 -17.11
N GLY A 85 12.63 -8.35 -17.43
CA GLY A 85 11.92 -7.05 -17.37
C GLY A 85 11.19 -6.77 -16.06
N TYR A 86 10.98 -7.79 -15.20
CA TYR A 86 10.15 -7.63 -14.03
C TYR A 86 10.79 -8.14 -12.74
N ALA A 87 10.60 -7.39 -11.64
CA ALA A 87 11.07 -7.79 -10.33
C ALA A 87 10.38 -9.06 -9.82
N MET A 88 11.08 -9.89 -9.04
CA MET A 88 10.58 -11.15 -8.48
C MET A 88 9.22 -11.06 -7.77
N PRO A 89 8.91 -10.00 -6.97
CA PRO A 89 7.57 -9.85 -6.38
C PRO A 89 6.47 -9.69 -7.42
N THR A 90 6.74 -9.04 -8.55
CA THR A 90 5.80 -8.88 -9.66
C THR A 90 5.54 -10.22 -10.35
N LEU A 91 6.59 -10.99 -10.63
CA LEU A 91 6.45 -12.31 -11.25
C LEU A 91 5.63 -13.26 -10.36
N ARG A 92 5.89 -13.29 -9.05
CA ARG A 92 5.09 -14.07 -8.08
C ARG A 92 3.62 -13.64 -8.06
N ARG A 93 3.34 -12.34 -8.12
CA ARG A 93 1.97 -11.83 -8.20
C ARG A 93 1.27 -12.24 -9.49
N ARG A 94 1.98 -12.24 -10.62
CA ARG A 94 1.46 -12.73 -11.91
C ARG A 94 1.05 -14.20 -11.84
N VAL A 95 1.88 -15.05 -11.23
CA VAL A 95 1.51 -16.45 -10.99
C VAL A 95 0.23 -16.56 -10.17
N ALA A 96 0.11 -15.76 -9.10
CA ALA A 96 -1.10 -15.74 -8.28
C ALA A 96 -2.34 -15.27 -9.07
N ALA A 97 -2.20 -14.27 -9.93
CA ALA A 97 -3.28 -13.79 -10.80
C ALA A 97 -3.74 -14.85 -11.80
N ILE A 98 -2.80 -15.55 -12.45
CA ILE A 98 -3.08 -16.64 -13.39
C ILE A 98 -3.75 -17.81 -12.67
N ALA A 99 -3.22 -18.23 -11.52
CA ALA A 99 -3.78 -19.32 -10.71
C ALA A 99 -5.22 -19.00 -10.27
N ARG A 100 -5.48 -17.76 -9.87
CA ARG A 100 -6.83 -17.32 -9.53
C ARG A 100 -7.78 -17.37 -10.73
N ALA A 101 -7.33 -16.93 -11.91
CA ALA A 101 -8.14 -16.98 -13.13
C ALA A 101 -8.48 -18.43 -13.52
N CYS A 102 -7.50 -19.31 -13.46
CA CYS A 102 -7.70 -20.75 -13.71
C CYS A 102 -8.65 -21.37 -12.68
N GLY A 103 -8.49 -21.06 -11.39
CA GLY A 103 -9.39 -21.55 -10.33
C GLY A 103 -10.84 -21.11 -10.54
N VAL A 104 -11.07 -19.84 -10.91
CA VAL A 104 -12.40 -19.31 -11.24
C VAL A 104 -12.99 -19.99 -12.47
N ALA A 105 -12.16 -20.39 -13.43
CA ALA A 105 -12.59 -21.14 -14.62
C ALA A 105 -12.84 -22.64 -14.36
N GLY A 106 -12.60 -23.11 -13.13
CA GLY A 106 -12.77 -24.53 -12.75
C GLY A 106 -11.56 -25.42 -13.09
N HIS A 107 -10.42 -24.82 -13.41
CA HIS A 107 -9.18 -25.52 -13.79
C HIS A 107 -8.02 -25.06 -12.89
N PRO A 108 -7.92 -25.52 -11.64
CA PRO A 108 -6.90 -25.05 -10.71
C PRO A 108 -5.48 -25.31 -11.23
N LEU A 109 -4.65 -24.26 -11.22
CA LEU A 109 -3.25 -24.34 -11.61
C LEU A 109 -2.39 -24.74 -10.40
N ASP A 110 -1.57 -25.79 -10.57
CA ASP A 110 -0.55 -26.13 -9.58
C ASP A 110 0.64 -25.14 -9.62
N THR A 111 0.60 -24.14 -8.76
CA THR A 111 1.66 -23.14 -8.66
C THR A 111 2.96 -23.66 -8.02
N LYS A 112 2.94 -24.89 -7.45
CA LYS A 112 4.11 -25.57 -6.87
C LYS A 112 4.82 -26.47 -7.87
N HIS A 113 4.27 -26.65 -9.07
CA HIS A 113 4.85 -27.45 -10.13
C HIS A 113 6.31 -27.00 -10.42
N PRO A 114 7.24 -27.94 -10.67
CA PRO A 114 8.64 -27.64 -10.96
C PRO A 114 8.85 -26.59 -12.05
N ALA A 115 8.08 -26.65 -13.15
CA ALA A 115 8.15 -25.71 -14.26
C ALA A 115 7.97 -24.24 -13.82
N ILE A 116 7.13 -23.97 -12.82
CA ILE A 116 6.91 -22.63 -12.27
C ILE A 116 7.96 -22.31 -11.20
N ARG A 117 8.10 -23.20 -10.21
CA ARG A 117 8.93 -22.97 -9.05
C ARG A 117 10.41 -22.85 -9.40
N GLU A 118 10.91 -23.71 -10.26
CA GLU A 118 12.33 -23.74 -10.64
C GLU A 118 12.66 -22.60 -11.60
N THR A 119 11.76 -22.26 -12.50
CA THR A 119 11.92 -21.08 -13.36
C THR A 119 12.00 -19.80 -12.51
N LEU A 120 11.09 -19.59 -11.52
CA LEU A 120 11.21 -18.46 -10.61
C LEU A 120 12.51 -18.48 -9.81
N ARG A 121 12.96 -19.64 -9.36
CA ARG A 121 14.24 -19.79 -8.64
C ARG A 121 15.43 -19.43 -9.52
N GLY A 122 15.42 -19.90 -10.77
CA GLY A 122 16.45 -19.60 -11.78
C GLY A 122 16.51 -18.11 -12.11
N ILE A 123 15.36 -17.50 -12.38
CA ILE A 123 15.25 -16.03 -12.59
C ILE A 123 15.79 -15.27 -11.38
N GLY A 124 15.39 -15.68 -10.17
CA GLY A 124 15.85 -15.05 -8.94
C GLY A 124 17.37 -15.11 -8.74
N ARG A 125 18.02 -16.20 -9.18
CA ARG A 125 19.48 -16.33 -9.14
C ARG A 125 20.18 -15.50 -10.22
N LYS A 126 19.63 -15.46 -11.42
CA LYS A 126 20.26 -14.82 -12.58
C LYS A 126 19.99 -13.31 -12.65
N HIS A 127 18.77 -12.89 -12.34
CA HIS A 127 18.28 -11.51 -12.50
C HIS A 127 17.77 -10.89 -11.20
N GLY A 128 17.85 -11.61 -10.08
CA GLY A 128 17.40 -11.10 -8.78
C GLY A 128 18.18 -9.88 -8.35
N SER A 129 17.47 -8.81 -8.04
CA SER A 129 18.04 -7.59 -7.48
C SER A 129 17.51 -7.35 -6.07
N PRO A 130 18.28 -6.69 -5.19
CA PRO A 130 17.78 -6.29 -3.89
C PRO A 130 16.47 -5.50 -4.01
N SER A 131 15.49 -5.81 -3.16
CA SER A 131 14.22 -5.08 -3.15
C SER A 131 14.48 -3.60 -2.85
N ARG A 132 14.06 -2.72 -3.74
CA ARG A 132 14.06 -1.27 -3.50
C ARG A 132 13.15 -0.97 -2.32
N ARG A 133 13.64 -0.24 -1.34
CA ARG A 133 12.88 0.15 -0.15
C ARG A 133 12.78 1.66 -0.07
N ALA A 134 11.69 2.17 0.52
CA ALA A 134 11.56 3.60 0.71
C ALA A 134 12.69 4.15 1.58
N ALA A 135 13.29 5.27 1.17
CA ALA A 135 14.17 6.05 2.03
C ALA A 135 13.41 6.46 3.29
N ALA A 136 14.05 6.32 4.45
CA ALA A 136 13.46 6.79 5.70
C ALA A 136 13.49 8.33 5.72
N ILE A 137 12.32 8.95 5.79
CA ILE A 137 12.16 10.41 5.93
C ILE A 137 12.21 10.72 7.42
N THR A 138 13.32 11.24 7.90
CA THR A 138 13.58 11.50 9.33
C THR A 138 12.82 12.72 9.84
N THR A 139 12.86 12.97 11.17
CA THR A 139 12.27 14.18 11.76
C THR A 139 12.88 15.46 11.16
N ALA A 140 14.19 15.47 10.87
CA ALA A 140 14.84 16.62 10.22
C ALA A 140 14.30 16.84 8.81
N ASP A 141 14.10 15.77 8.04
CA ASP A 141 13.53 15.83 6.69
C ASP A 141 12.08 16.32 6.73
N VAL A 142 11.27 15.84 7.67
CA VAL A 142 9.87 16.31 7.86
C VAL A 142 9.85 17.80 8.17
N ARG A 143 10.72 18.29 9.05
CA ARG A 143 10.85 19.73 9.32
C ARG A 143 11.20 20.52 8.05
N SER A 144 12.12 20.03 7.25
CA SER A 144 12.48 20.65 5.97
C SER A 144 11.31 20.66 5.00
N LEU A 145 10.59 19.55 4.84
CA LEU A 145 9.39 19.48 4.00
C LEU A 145 8.30 20.47 4.48
N CYS A 146 8.09 20.60 5.79
CA CYS A 146 7.14 21.57 6.36
C CYS A 146 7.53 23.02 6.07
N ARG A 147 8.83 23.35 6.10
CA ARG A 147 9.33 24.70 5.73
C ARG A 147 9.10 25.02 4.26
N ALA A 148 9.16 24.04 3.37
CA ALA A 148 8.84 24.20 1.95
C ALA A 148 7.34 24.36 1.69
N CYS A 149 6.48 24.06 2.66
CA CYS A 149 5.05 24.29 2.53
C CYS A 149 4.75 25.78 2.68
N GLY A 150 4.28 26.41 1.61
CA GLY A 150 3.86 27.82 1.63
C GLY A 150 2.68 28.11 2.58
N PRO A 151 2.32 29.39 2.73
CA PRO A 151 1.19 29.80 3.57
C PRO A 151 -0.18 29.58 2.90
N ASP A 152 -0.20 29.16 1.64
CA ASP A 152 -1.41 28.94 0.86
C ASP A 152 -2.14 27.64 1.27
N LEU A 153 -3.36 27.45 0.79
CA LEU A 153 -4.17 26.25 1.05
C LEU A 153 -3.46 24.96 0.68
N ALA A 154 -2.71 24.95 -0.43
CA ALA A 154 -1.96 23.77 -0.85
C ALA A 154 -0.82 23.47 0.14
N GLY A 155 -0.12 24.49 0.61
CA GLY A 155 0.93 24.36 1.62
C GLY A 155 0.39 23.92 2.97
N ALA A 156 -0.74 24.45 3.44
CA ALA A 156 -1.39 24.03 4.66
C ALA A 156 -1.76 22.54 4.61
N ARG A 157 -2.39 22.08 3.51
CA ARG A 157 -2.69 20.66 3.27
C ARG A 157 -1.43 19.79 3.27
N ASP A 158 -0.39 20.21 2.54
CA ASP A 158 0.85 19.43 2.39
C ASP A 158 1.57 19.26 3.73
N ARG A 159 1.58 20.30 4.56
CA ARG A 159 2.13 20.27 5.92
C ARG A 159 1.43 19.23 6.79
N VAL A 160 0.10 19.22 6.79
CA VAL A 160 -0.67 18.21 7.55
C VAL A 160 -0.42 16.81 7.04
N LEU A 161 -0.34 16.61 5.71
CA LEU A 161 -0.02 15.31 5.11
C LEU A 161 1.30 14.75 5.65
N PHE A 162 2.35 15.58 5.71
CA PHE A 162 3.66 15.13 6.20
C PHE A 162 3.64 14.87 7.70
N LEU A 163 3.07 15.78 8.48
CA LEU A 163 3.05 15.67 9.94
C LEU A 163 2.19 14.50 10.43
N LEU A 164 0.96 14.35 9.92
CA LEU A 164 0.12 13.21 10.29
C LEU A 164 0.66 11.89 9.71
N GLY A 165 1.17 11.90 8.48
CA GLY A 165 1.78 10.73 7.88
C GLY A 165 2.98 10.20 8.66
N PHE A 166 3.81 11.10 9.19
CA PHE A 166 4.96 10.78 10.02
C PHE A 166 4.52 10.42 11.46
N ALA A 167 3.85 11.33 12.18
CA ALA A 167 3.50 11.13 13.57
C ALA A 167 2.55 9.94 13.80
N GLY A 168 1.62 9.67 12.88
CA GLY A 168 0.74 8.50 12.91
C GLY A 168 1.33 7.26 12.26
N ALA A 169 2.56 7.35 11.72
CA ALA A 169 3.18 6.29 10.94
C ALA A 169 2.22 5.66 9.90
N LEU A 170 1.40 6.51 9.26
CA LEU A 170 0.29 6.09 8.41
C LEU A 170 0.79 5.51 7.07
N ARG A 171 0.11 4.45 6.62
CA ARG A 171 0.25 4.05 5.21
C ARG A 171 -0.42 5.10 4.32
N ARG A 172 0.08 5.27 3.11
CA ARG A 172 -0.45 6.23 2.14
C ARG A 172 -1.97 6.11 1.94
N SER A 173 -2.49 4.89 1.89
CA SER A 173 -3.92 4.62 1.77
C SER A 173 -4.70 4.97 3.03
N GLU A 174 -4.13 4.73 4.21
CA GLU A 174 -4.73 5.11 5.49
C GLU A 174 -4.81 6.64 5.60
N LEU A 175 -3.73 7.34 5.25
CA LEU A 175 -3.65 8.79 5.31
C LEU A 175 -4.74 9.46 4.44
N VAL A 176 -4.85 9.08 3.17
CA VAL A 176 -5.89 9.62 2.30
C VAL A 176 -7.29 9.09 2.63
N GLY A 177 -7.38 7.96 3.33
CA GLY A 177 -8.65 7.37 3.77
C GLY A 177 -9.29 8.10 4.93
N LEU A 178 -8.56 8.98 5.63
CA LEU A 178 -9.11 9.73 6.76
C LEU A 178 -10.24 10.67 6.31
N ASP A 179 -11.32 10.65 7.08
CA ASP A 179 -12.39 11.63 7.07
C ASP A 179 -12.34 12.51 8.31
N VAL A 180 -13.02 13.64 8.32
CA VAL A 180 -13.09 14.54 9.48
C VAL A 180 -13.66 13.80 10.68
N GLU A 181 -14.64 12.94 10.46
CA GLU A 181 -15.32 12.13 11.47
C GLU A 181 -14.39 11.11 12.16
N HIS A 182 -13.26 10.77 11.52
CA HIS A 182 -12.24 9.90 12.10
C HIS A 182 -11.29 10.64 13.05
N VAL A 183 -11.44 11.95 13.19
CA VAL A 183 -10.58 12.79 14.06
C VAL A 183 -11.31 13.12 15.34
N ARG A 184 -10.78 12.68 16.47
CA ARG A 184 -11.26 13.06 17.78
C ARG A 184 -10.23 13.94 18.47
N TRP A 185 -10.62 15.16 18.78
CA TRP A 185 -9.81 16.11 19.54
C TRP A 185 -9.76 15.73 21.01
N THR A 186 -8.59 15.83 21.64
CA THR A 186 -8.38 15.58 23.07
C THR A 186 -7.56 16.71 23.68
N GLY A 187 -7.58 16.83 25.02
CA GLY A 187 -6.76 17.86 25.71
C GLY A 187 -5.26 17.76 25.41
N GLY A 188 -4.73 16.55 25.17
CA GLY A 188 -3.31 16.29 24.88
C GLY A 188 -2.96 16.19 23.39
N GLY A 189 -3.94 16.20 22.48
CA GLY A 189 -3.66 16.00 21.05
C GLY A 189 -4.86 15.54 20.24
N LEU A 190 -4.63 14.53 19.39
CA LEU A 190 -5.63 13.91 18.53
C LEU A 190 -5.70 12.40 18.76
N LYS A 191 -6.88 11.81 18.55
CA LYS A 191 -7.03 10.39 18.26
C LYS A 191 -7.58 10.22 16.85
N LEU A 192 -6.95 9.37 16.07
CA LEU A 192 -7.36 9.05 14.71
C LEU A 192 -7.88 7.62 14.64
N LEU A 193 -9.08 7.45 14.12
CA LEU A 193 -9.64 6.13 13.79
C LEU A 193 -9.18 5.71 12.40
N ILE A 194 -8.53 4.57 12.29
CA ILE A 194 -8.15 3.95 11.03
C ILE A 194 -9.11 2.79 10.79
N GLU A 195 -10.22 3.04 10.09
CA GLU A 195 -11.27 2.05 9.88
C GLU A 195 -10.80 0.81 9.12
N ARG A 196 -9.91 0.98 8.13
CA ARG A 196 -9.40 -0.11 7.30
C ARG A 196 -7.92 0.04 7.03
N SER A 197 -7.19 -1.01 7.30
CA SER A 197 -5.76 -1.13 7.01
C SER A 197 -5.51 -2.33 6.08
N LYS A 198 -4.45 -2.27 5.27
CA LYS A 198 -4.04 -3.39 4.41
C LYS A 198 -3.84 -4.70 5.20
N THR A 199 -3.54 -4.61 6.47
CA THR A 199 -3.29 -5.76 7.36
C THR A 199 -4.49 -6.09 8.24
N ASP A 200 -5.55 -5.31 8.20
CA ASP A 200 -6.78 -5.54 8.93
C ASP A 200 -7.79 -6.25 8.01
N ALA A 201 -7.70 -7.57 7.98
CA ALA A 201 -8.58 -8.40 7.15
C ALA A 201 -10.01 -8.52 7.73
N GLN A 202 -10.18 -8.26 9.03
CA GLN A 202 -11.45 -8.38 9.75
C GLN A 202 -12.20 -7.06 9.85
N GLY A 203 -11.54 -5.92 9.56
CA GLY A 203 -12.17 -4.60 9.62
C GLY A 203 -12.41 -4.11 11.05
N GLU A 204 -11.59 -4.57 12.01
CA GLU A 204 -11.70 -4.17 13.43
C GLU A 204 -11.34 -2.69 13.65
N GLY A 205 -10.60 -2.09 12.68
CA GLY A 205 -10.09 -0.75 12.81
C GLY A 205 -8.96 -0.62 13.84
N ALA A 206 -8.41 0.57 13.98
CA ALA A 206 -7.44 0.87 15.02
C ALA A 206 -7.46 2.36 15.38
N GLU A 207 -7.42 2.68 16.68
CA GLU A 207 -7.17 4.05 17.12
C GLU A 207 -5.67 4.30 17.29
N ILE A 208 -5.20 5.48 16.88
CA ILE A 208 -3.86 5.98 17.18
C ILE A 208 -3.94 7.34 17.83
N ALA A 209 -3.11 7.55 18.85
CA ALA A 209 -2.97 8.85 19.50
C ALA A 209 -1.81 9.64 18.88
N ILE A 210 -2.04 10.91 18.60
CA ILE A 210 -1.03 11.86 18.12
C ILE A 210 -0.99 13.02 19.10
N PRO A 211 0.06 13.12 19.91
CA PRO A 211 0.21 14.20 20.89
C PRO A 211 0.48 15.54 20.20
N ARG A 212 0.28 16.65 20.93
CA ARG A 212 0.75 17.97 20.50
C ARG A 212 2.25 17.95 20.31
N GLY A 213 2.71 18.59 19.24
CA GLY A 213 4.13 18.85 19.03
C GLY A 213 4.67 19.91 19.98
N ARG A 214 5.98 19.87 20.23
CA ARG A 214 6.65 20.88 21.07
C ARG A 214 6.77 22.24 20.39
N ALA A 215 6.81 22.29 19.07
CA ALA A 215 6.91 23.50 18.25
C ALA A 215 5.69 23.59 17.32
N ASP A 216 5.07 24.75 17.25
CA ASP A 216 3.81 24.96 16.53
C ASP A 216 3.96 24.74 15.01
N ASP A 217 5.09 25.11 14.43
CA ASP A 217 5.39 24.97 13.00
C ASP A 217 5.47 23.51 12.53
N THR A 218 5.71 22.59 13.48
CA THR A 218 5.79 21.13 13.25
C THR A 218 4.83 20.33 14.12
N CYS A 219 3.86 21.00 14.73
CA CYS A 219 2.81 20.36 15.51
C CYS A 219 1.72 19.79 14.58
N PRO A 220 1.49 18.47 14.55
CA PRO A 220 0.43 17.88 13.70
C PRO A 220 -0.97 18.35 14.09
N VAL A 221 -1.18 18.66 15.38
CA VAL A 221 -2.46 19.17 15.92
C VAL A 221 -2.76 20.56 15.43
N THR A 222 -1.80 21.48 15.57
CA THR A 222 -1.89 22.86 15.09
C THR A 222 -2.06 22.89 13.57
N ALA A 223 -1.24 22.11 12.84
CA ALA A 223 -1.32 22.05 11.38
C ALA A 223 -2.68 21.55 10.90
N LEU A 224 -3.24 20.51 11.55
CA LEU A 224 -4.57 19.99 11.18
C LEU A 224 -5.66 21.03 11.45
N LYS A 225 -5.61 21.71 12.58
CA LYS A 225 -6.56 22.79 12.92
C LYS A 225 -6.52 23.89 11.85
N THR A 226 -5.33 24.39 11.53
CA THR A 226 -5.14 25.41 10.49
C THR A 226 -5.66 24.97 9.12
N TRP A 227 -5.41 23.71 8.73
CA TRP A 227 -5.92 23.18 7.46
C TRP A 227 -7.45 23.16 7.42
N LEU A 228 -8.12 22.68 8.47
CA LEU A 228 -9.58 22.64 8.53
C LEU A 228 -10.20 24.04 8.54
N GLU A 229 -9.62 24.99 9.26
CA GLU A 229 -10.04 26.38 9.30
C GLU A 229 -9.89 27.06 7.92
N LEU A 230 -8.76 26.90 7.25
CA LEU A 230 -8.48 27.52 5.96
C LEU A 230 -9.29 26.87 4.82
N SER A 231 -9.57 25.59 4.89
CA SER A 231 -10.26 24.84 3.83
C SER A 231 -11.76 24.78 3.97
N ASP A 232 -12.30 25.21 5.11
CA ASP A 232 -13.73 25.12 5.48
C ASP A 232 -14.29 23.69 5.35
N ILE A 233 -13.44 22.67 5.61
CA ILE A 233 -13.84 21.26 5.57
C ILE A 233 -14.41 20.89 6.94
N THR A 234 -15.73 20.62 6.97
CA THR A 234 -16.45 20.23 8.19
C THR A 234 -16.85 18.78 8.23
N ALA A 235 -16.86 18.06 7.08
CA ALA A 235 -17.27 16.66 7.00
C ALA A 235 -16.64 15.94 5.79
N GLY A 236 -16.58 14.61 5.86
CA GLY A 236 -16.08 13.74 4.79
C GLY A 236 -14.57 13.81 4.59
N PRO A 237 -14.04 13.67 3.37
CA PRO A 237 -12.61 13.51 3.13
C PRO A 237 -11.76 14.61 3.73
N LEU A 238 -10.87 14.23 4.67
CA LEU A 238 -9.96 15.15 5.34
C LEU A 238 -8.96 15.79 4.37
N PHE A 239 -8.48 14.99 3.41
CA PHE A 239 -7.53 15.45 2.40
C PHE A 239 -8.17 15.54 1.03
N ARG A 240 -8.24 16.75 0.49
CA ARG A 240 -8.83 17.07 -0.81
C ARG A 240 -7.81 17.72 -1.72
N LYS A 241 -8.07 17.70 -3.01
CA LYS A 241 -7.25 18.40 -3.98
C LYS A 241 -7.49 19.91 -3.86
N VAL A 242 -6.41 20.66 -3.89
CA VAL A 242 -6.43 22.12 -4.07
C VAL A 242 -6.00 22.37 -5.52
N ASN A 243 -6.83 23.04 -6.29
CA ASN A 243 -6.54 23.37 -7.68
C ASN A 243 -5.57 24.56 -7.79
N ARG A 244 -5.17 24.92 -9.02
CA ARG A 244 -4.23 26.02 -9.26
C ARG A 244 -4.80 27.40 -8.86
N GLY A 245 -6.11 27.55 -8.83
CA GLY A 245 -6.79 28.76 -8.37
C GLY A 245 -6.99 28.84 -6.86
N GLY A 246 -6.38 27.90 -6.08
CA GLY A 246 -6.53 27.90 -4.63
C GLY A 246 -7.88 27.38 -4.11
N VAL A 247 -8.67 26.72 -4.96
CA VAL A 247 -9.99 26.18 -4.56
C VAL A 247 -9.85 24.74 -4.11
N VAL A 248 -10.48 24.40 -2.97
CA VAL A 248 -10.56 23.03 -2.43
C VAL A 248 -11.66 22.26 -3.15
N GLU A 249 -11.32 21.17 -3.83
CA GLU A 249 -12.25 20.29 -4.51
C GLU A 249 -12.97 19.36 -3.50
N ARG A 250 -14.19 18.90 -3.81
CA ARG A 250 -14.92 17.97 -2.91
C ARG A 250 -14.32 16.57 -2.90
N ALA A 251 -13.65 16.17 -3.96
CA ALA A 251 -13.12 14.81 -4.11
C ALA A 251 -11.93 14.54 -3.17
N ARG A 252 -11.89 13.32 -2.64
CA ARG A 252 -10.77 12.80 -1.85
C ARG A 252 -9.46 12.84 -2.64
N LEU A 253 -8.38 13.22 -1.99
CA LEU A 253 -7.04 13.17 -2.56
C LEU A 253 -6.66 11.73 -2.90
N THR A 254 -6.05 11.52 -4.07
CA THR A 254 -5.61 10.18 -4.47
C THR A 254 -4.30 9.80 -3.81
N THR A 255 -4.05 8.50 -3.67
CA THR A 255 -2.76 8.01 -3.16
C THR A 255 -1.58 8.41 -4.04
N ASP A 256 -1.79 8.58 -5.35
CA ASP A 256 -0.73 9.03 -6.24
C ASP A 256 -0.44 10.54 -6.07
N ALA A 257 -1.48 11.35 -5.83
CA ALA A 257 -1.29 12.77 -5.54
C ALA A 257 -0.41 13.00 -4.30
N VAL A 258 -0.54 12.18 -3.24
CA VAL A 258 0.37 12.26 -2.07
C VAL A 258 1.83 12.03 -2.48
N ARG A 259 2.08 11.10 -3.41
CA ARG A 259 3.43 10.88 -3.93
C ARG A 259 3.94 12.09 -4.71
N GLN A 260 3.13 12.66 -5.58
CA GLN A 260 3.51 13.85 -6.36
C GLN A 260 3.79 15.05 -5.46
N ILE A 261 2.95 15.28 -4.44
CA ILE A 261 3.15 16.33 -3.43
C ILE A 261 4.49 16.13 -2.72
N LEU A 262 4.77 14.92 -2.23
CA LEU A 262 6.03 14.64 -1.55
C LEU A 262 7.23 14.92 -2.46
N LEU A 263 7.21 14.43 -3.70
CA LEU A 263 8.32 14.63 -4.65
C LEU A 263 8.52 16.10 -5.01
N LYS A 264 7.43 16.87 -5.16
CA LYS A 264 7.48 18.31 -5.39
C LYS A 264 8.19 19.01 -4.22
N ARG A 265 7.73 18.82 -2.99
CA ARG A 265 8.30 19.45 -1.79
C ARG A 265 9.72 18.97 -1.50
N ALA A 266 10.01 17.71 -1.78
CA ALA A 266 11.37 17.17 -1.66
C ALA A 266 12.34 17.85 -2.63
N ALA A 267 11.93 18.11 -3.87
CA ALA A 267 12.73 18.85 -4.84
C ALA A 267 13.03 20.29 -4.36
N GLU A 268 12.04 20.96 -3.77
CA GLU A 268 12.18 22.31 -3.21
C GLU A 268 13.17 22.38 -2.03
N THR A 269 13.34 21.27 -1.29
CA THR A 269 14.25 21.19 -0.14
C THR A 269 15.59 20.53 -0.46
N GLY A 270 15.79 20.06 -1.69
CA GLY A 270 16.95 19.27 -2.06
C GLY A 270 16.97 17.86 -1.47
N LEU A 271 15.87 17.39 -0.85
CA LEU A 271 15.77 16.04 -0.30
C LEU A 271 15.72 15.02 -1.45
N LYS A 272 16.67 14.09 -1.45
CA LYS A 272 16.82 13.08 -2.50
C LYS A 272 16.83 11.68 -1.90
N GLY A 273 16.28 10.73 -2.63
CA GLY A 273 16.50 9.31 -2.40
C GLY A 273 17.67 8.80 -3.26
N THR A 274 18.02 7.54 -3.05
CA THR A 274 18.97 6.81 -3.89
C THR A 274 18.24 5.83 -4.81
N LEU A 275 18.97 5.22 -5.76
CA LEU A 275 18.42 4.14 -6.58
C LEU A 275 17.95 2.94 -5.75
N ALA A 276 18.68 2.62 -4.66
CA ALA A 276 18.33 1.54 -3.73
C ALA A 276 17.21 1.95 -2.77
N GLU A 277 17.14 3.23 -2.42
CA GLU A 277 16.19 3.80 -1.48
C GLU A 277 15.51 5.05 -2.07
N PRO A 278 14.56 4.88 -2.99
CA PRO A 278 13.84 6.01 -3.59
C PRO A 278 12.92 6.69 -2.57
N LEU A 279 12.72 7.99 -2.73
CA LEU A 279 11.72 8.73 -1.95
C LEU A 279 10.31 8.25 -2.32
N SER A 280 9.52 8.01 -1.29
CA SER A 280 8.10 7.69 -1.43
C SER A 280 7.35 8.02 -0.13
N PRO A 281 6.02 8.18 -0.15
CA PRO A 281 5.24 8.43 1.07
C PRO A 281 5.41 7.35 2.15
N HIS A 282 5.78 6.13 1.78
CA HIS A 282 6.11 5.07 2.75
C HIS A 282 7.36 5.42 3.59
N GLY A 283 8.20 6.31 3.09
CA GLY A 283 9.35 6.87 3.81
C GLY A 283 8.99 7.59 5.10
N LEU A 284 7.80 8.22 5.19
CA LEU A 284 7.33 8.84 6.44
C LEU A 284 7.18 7.80 7.55
N ARG A 285 6.54 6.67 7.25
CA ARG A 285 6.39 5.55 8.20
C ARG A 285 7.72 4.87 8.51
N ALA A 286 8.58 4.68 7.51
CA ALA A 286 9.94 4.14 7.71
C ALA A 286 10.77 5.08 8.59
N GLY A 287 10.65 6.38 8.38
CA GLY A 287 11.29 7.43 9.18
C GLY A 287 10.82 7.46 10.62
N PHE A 288 9.51 7.32 10.85
CA PHE A 288 8.97 7.17 12.20
C PHE A 288 9.62 5.99 12.93
N VAL A 289 9.58 4.79 12.36
CA VAL A 289 10.17 3.58 12.96
C VAL A 289 11.65 3.79 13.26
N THR A 290 12.39 4.33 12.29
CA THR A 290 13.83 4.59 12.43
C THR A 290 14.12 5.61 13.53
N THR A 291 13.33 6.69 13.61
CA THR A 291 13.52 7.75 14.60
C THR A 291 13.12 7.29 16.00
N ALA A 292 11.98 6.60 16.13
CA ALA A 292 11.52 6.05 17.40
C ALA A 292 12.55 5.08 17.99
N TYR A 293 13.06 4.16 17.16
CA TYR A 293 14.11 3.24 17.59
C TYR A 293 15.39 3.99 18.06
N ARG A 294 15.83 5.00 17.28
CA ARG A 294 17.03 5.80 17.65
C ARG A 294 16.85 6.55 18.95
N ASN A 295 15.62 6.91 19.30
CA ASN A 295 15.27 7.57 20.55
C ASN A 295 15.00 6.58 21.70
N GLY A 296 15.28 5.28 21.51
CA GLY A 296 15.17 4.26 22.56
C GLY A 296 13.74 3.77 22.82
N VAL A 297 12.78 4.07 21.94
CA VAL A 297 11.41 3.56 22.09
C VAL A 297 11.41 2.04 21.91
N PRO A 298 10.82 1.26 22.84
CA PRO A 298 10.75 -0.19 22.75
C PRO A 298 10.08 -0.70 21.47
N ASP A 299 10.56 -1.83 20.96
CA ASP A 299 10.03 -2.47 19.74
C ASP A 299 8.51 -2.69 19.81
N GLU A 300 7.99 -3.08 20.97
CA GLU A 300 6.56 -3.34 21.18
C GLU A 300 5.72 -2.07 21.03
N GLU A 301 6.18 -0.96 21.58
CA GLU A 301 5.50 0.34 21.46
C GLU A 301 5.52 0.82 20.00
N ILE A 302 6.67 0.67 19.31
CA ILE A 302 6.79 0.98 17.87
C ILE A 302 5.83 0.11 17.07
N MET A 303 5.76 -1.19 17.35
CA MET A 303 4.84 -2.13 16.68
C MET A 303 3.38 -1.76 16.91
N GLY A 304 2.99 -1.48 18.15
CA GLY A 304 1.64 -1.08 18.52
C GLY A 304 1.22 0.19 17.75
N HIS A 305 2.02 1.24 17.84
CA HIS A 305 1.72 2.51 17.16
C HIS A 305 1.67 2.38 15.65
N THR A 306 2.61 1.65 15.06
CA THR A 306 2.69 1.47 13.60
C THR A 306 1.77 0.37 13.08
N ARG A 307 1.17 -0.43 13.93
CA ARG A 307 0.29 -1.55 13.57
C ARG A 307 0.99 -2.57 12.64
N HIS A 308 2.27 -2.91 12.97
CA HIS A 308 3.00 -3.97 12.30
C HIS A 308 2.62 -5.34 12.89
N ARG A 309 2.17 -6.28 12.05
CA ARG A 309 1.90 -7.66 12.46
C ARG A 309 3.15 -8.53 12.58
N SER A 310 4.26 -8.10 12.00
CA SER A 310 5.52 -8.86 11.96
C SER A 310 6.66 -8.03 12.51
N LEU A 311 7.25 -8.49 13.60
CA LEU A 311 8.46 -7.93 14.20
C LEU A 311 9.63 -7.93 13.20
N THR A 312 9.77 -8.98 12.40
CA THR A 312 10.81 -9.09 11.36
C THR A 312 10.66 -7.96 10.32
N THR A 313 9.42 -7.65 9.91
CA THR A 313 9.17 -6.55 8.97
C THR A 313 9.53 -5.21 9.60
N MET A 314 9.11 -4.94 10.83
CA MET A 314 9.45 -3.71 11.55
C MET A 314 10.96 -3.59 11.77
N ARG A 315 11.62 -4.64 12.25
CA ARG A 315 13.08 -4.67 12.45
C ARG A 315 13.88 -4.52 11.15
N SER A 316 13.29 -4.78 10.00
CA SER A 316 13.96 -4.52 8.72
C SER A 316 14.26 -3.04 8.48
N TYR A 317 13.47 -2.12 9.04
CA TYR A 317 13.76 -0.68 9.05
C TYR A 317 14.88 -0.34 10.03
N ILE A 318 14.88 -0.98 11.21
CA ILE A 318 15.85 -0.77 12.27
C ILE A 318 17.25 -1.23 11.86
N ARG A 319 17.38 -2.43 11.27
CA ARG A 319 18.69 -2.97 10.81
C ARG A 319 19.43 -1.99 9.92
N ARG A 320 18.74 -1.24 9.08
CA ARG A 320 19.33 -0.25 8.17
C ARG A 320 19.76 1.01 8.92
N ALA A 321 19.00 1.42 9.93
CA ALA A 321 19.39 2.50 10.81
C ALA A 321 20.69 2.17 11.57
N LYS A 322 20.88 0.90 11.95
CA LYS A 322 22.11 0.40 12.61
C LYS A 322 23.31 0.36 11.68
N LEU A 323 23.13 -0.10 10.43
CA LEU A 323 24.23 -0.23 9.48
C LEU A 323 25.00 1.09 9.25
N SER A 324 24.33 2.22 9.36
CA SER A 324 24.96 3.53 9.14
C SER A 324 25.68 4.12 10.37
N ARG A 325 25.39 3.64 11.59
CA ARG A 325 25.96 4.23 12.83
C ARG A 325 26.58 3.22 13.80
N GLU A 326 26.11 1.99 13.79
CA GLU A 326 26.48 0.95 14.75
C GLU A 326 27.08 -0.27 14.02
N SER A 327 27.84 -0.03 12.96
CA SER A 327 28.53 -1.14 12.30
C SER A 327 29.46 -1.83 13.32
N PRO A 328 29.34 -3.16 13.49
CA PRO A 328 30.30 -3.91 14.32
C PRO A 328 31.74 -3.67 13.87
N ALA A 329 31.96 -3.36 12.61
CA ALA A 329 33.30 -3.06 12.08
C ALA A 329 33.97 -1.85 12.79
N GLY A 330 33.16 -0.82 13.19
CA GLY A 330 33.69 0.30 13.97
C GLY A 330 34.17 -0.08 15.38
N LYS A 331 33.88 -1.30 15.86
CA LYS A 331 34.31 -1.83 17.14
C LYS A 331 35.55 -2.73 17.02
N LEU A 332 36.05 -2.93 15.80
CA LEU A 332 37.20 -3.79 15.55
C LEU A 332 38.55 -3.07 15.68
N GLY A 333 38.53 -1.75 15.97
CA GLY A 333 39.78 -0.99 16.14
C GLY A 333 40.55 -0.72 14.84
N LEU A 334 39.87 -0.78 13.68
CA LEU A 334 40.42 -0.44 12.36
C LEU A 334 40.31 1.05 12.09
#